data_a6435fc591dd6a3c4df58504335a06a8
#
_entry.id   a6435fc591dd6a3c4df58504335a06a8
#
_cell.length_a   1.000
_cell.length_b   1.000
_cell.length_c   1.000
_cell.angle_alpha   90.00
_cell.angle_beta   90.00
_cell.angle_gamma   90.00
#
_symmetry.space_group_name_H-M   'P 1'
#
loop_
_entity.id
_entity.type
_entity.pdbx_description
1 polymer ?
#
loop_
_entity_poly.entity_id
_entity_poly.type
_entity_poly.pdbx_seq_one_letter_code
_entity_poly.pdbx_strand_id
1 'polypeptide(L)'
;MSDKQEIFVAAAIVTLVRYIFSSIVLLAVLVSESSTGQSSSISPRGNAEQLKIGRFRYRTLVNGKDGGTSEISISKSSANIFTFTNHVSGALAQQWEAVATTMFAPLSAKLTFGEGDKVRPRFELNYRDGRAIGWRIEKSTANKVEVDVKVLPDTVDQRIDWAAAMSQDLAPGHRFAFSVFDPATQISHVTGRVVGPETVTVPAGTFAAIRIAYTMEKPDHKETYQVLTNATGARILLKEEFPNGAITELLRSKE
;
A
#
# COMPACT_ATOMS: atom_id res chain seq x y z
N MET A 1 -12.09 9.20 -36.09
CA MET A 1 -11.72 7.93 -35.42
C MET A 1 -12.39 7.95 -34.06
N SER A 2 -13.16 6.93 -33.75
CA SER A 2 -14.19 6.95 -32.71
C SER A 2 -13.60 6.67 -31.33
N ASP A 3 -14.06 7.41 -30.29
CA ASP A 3 -13.73 7.29 -28.85
C ASP A 3 -13.85 5.86 -28.25
N LYS A 4 -14.40 4.93 -29.02
CA LYS A 4 -14.51 3.53 -28.61
C LYS A 4 -13.22 2.72 -28.72
N GLN A 5 -12.23 3.17 -29.48
CA GLN A 5 -10.96 2.45 -29.64
C GLN A 5 -9.96 2.73 -28.53
N GLU A 6 -9.98 3.91 -27.92
CA GLU A 6 -9.06 4.23 -26.80
C GLU A 6 -9.42 3.53 -25.50
N ILE A 7 -10.71 3.29 -25.25
CA ILE A 7 -11.18 2.56 -24.06
C ILE A 7 -10.78 1.07 -24.12
N PHE A 8 -10.70 0.49 -25.33
CA PHE A 8 -10.28 -0.91 -25.51
C PHE A 8 -8.79 -1.13 -25.29
N VAL A 9 -7.93 -0.16 -25.59
CA VAL A 9 -6.48 -0.27 -25.41
C VAL A 9 -6.11 -0.21 -23.93
N ALA A 10 -6.76 0.61 -23.13
CA ALA A 10 -6.53 0.67 -21.69
C ALA A 10 -6.99 -0.60 -20.95
N ALA A 11 -8.09 -1.22 -21.41
CA ALA A 11 -8.59 -2.48 -20.85
C ALA A 11 -7.73 -3.69 -21.25
N ALA A 12 -7.14 -3.69 -22.44
CA ALA A 12 -6.32 -4.79 -22.94
C ALA A 12 -4.96 -4.90 -22.22
N ILE A 13 -4.39 -3.80 -21.74
CA ILE A 13 -3.10 -3.80 -21.02
C ILE A 13 -3.25 -4.42 -19.62
N VAL A 14 -4.41 -4.33 -18.99
CA VAL A 14 -4.66 -4.93 -17.68
C VAL A 14 -4.96 -6.43 -17.76
N THR A 15 -5.43 -6.93 -18.91
CA THR A 15 -5.87 -8.33 -19.05
C THR A 15 -4.79 -9.24 -19.66
N LEU A 16 -3.80 -8.72 -20.38
CA LEU A 16 -2.81 -9.53 -21.11
C LEU A 16 -1.66 -10.06 -20.21
N VAL A 17 -1.52 -9.63 -18.97
CA VAL A 17 -0.49 -10.13 -18.04
C VAL A 17 -0.94 -11.39 -17.27
N ARG A 18 -2.15 -11.89 -17.50
CA ARG A 18 -2.74 -13.03 -16.74
C ARG A 18 -2.45 -14.43 -17.29
N TYR A 19 -1.79 -14.58 -18.42
CA TYR A 19 -1.65 -15.91 -19.07
C TYR A 19 -0.24 -16.21 -19.59
N ILE A 20 0.78 -16.22 -18.77
CA ILE A 20 2.00 -17.03 -19.03
C ILE A 20 2.66 -17.25 -17.65
N PHE A 21 2.47 -18.39 -17.07
CA PHE A 21 3.42 -19.15 -16.24
C PHE A 21 2.66 -20.31 -15.54
N SER A 22 2.59 -21.41 -16.27
CA SER A 22 2.35 -22.72 -15.67
C SER A 22 3.42 -23.66 -16.20
N SER A 23 4.01 -24.39 -15.29
CA SER A 23 4.87 -25.57 -15.46
C SER A 23 6.37 -25.36 -15.29
N ILE A 24 6.85 -25.52 -14.05
CA ILE A 24 8.13 -26.19 -13.76
C ILE A 24 7.94 -27.04 -12.50
N VAL A 25 8.22 -28.31 -12.67
CA VAL A 25 8.10 -29.39 -11.67
C VAL A 25 9.15 -29.24 -10.58
N LEU A 26 8.73 -29.38 -9.33
CA LEU A 26 9.51 -29.25 -8.11
C LEU A 26 10.10 -30.60 -7.69
N LEU A 27 11.41 -30.66 -7.52
CA LEU A 27 12.09 -31.74 -6.81
C LEU A 27 12.31 -31.30 -5.35
N ALA A 28 11.60 -31.90 -4.42
CA ALA A 28 11.70 -31.60 -2.99
C ALA A 28 12.88 -32.36 -2.38
N VAL A 29 13.84 -31.64 -1.80
CA VAL A 29 14.80 -32.15 -0.84
C VAL A 29 14.32 -31.80 0.55
N LEU A 30 13.90 -32.81 1.31
CA LEU A 30 13.55 -32.70 2.73
C LEU A 30 14.86 -32.59 3.54
N VAL A 31 15.20 -31.38 3.96
CA VAL A 31 16.16 -31.17 5.05
C VAL A 31 15.34 -30.84 6.30
N SER A 32 15.28 -31.80 7.23
CA SER A 32 14.71 -31.61 8.55
C SER A 32 15.69 -30.81 9.40
N GLU A 33 15.53 -29.49 9.44
CA GLU A 33 16.15 -28.67 10.47
C GLU A 33 15.20 -28.59 11.66
N SER A 34 15.61 -29.21 12.78
CA SER A 34 15.01 -29.05 14.10
C SER A 34 15.30 -27.62 14.57
N SER A 35 14.48 -26.66 14.15
CA SER A 35 14.53 -25.31 14.72
C SER A 35 13.84 -25.34 16.08
N THR A 36 14.64 -25.25 17.14
CA THR A 36 14.18 -24.79 18.46
C THR A 36 13.45 -23.47 18.26
N GLY A 37 12.13 -23.51 18.36
CA GLY A 37 11.26 -22.38 18.09
C GLY A 37 11.46 -21.25 19.11
N GLN A 38 12.30 -20.29 18.76
CA GLN A 38 12.09 -18.94 19.28
C GLN A 38 10.80 -18.42 18.64
N SER A 39 9.74 -18.41 19.42
CA SER A 39 8.52 -17.66 19.11
C SER A 39 8.92 -16.19 18.96
N SER A 40 9.29 -15.77 17.77
CA SER A 40 9.49 -14.35 17.47
C SER A 40 8.12 -13.71 17.61
N SER A 41 7.95 -12.88 18.64
CA SER A 41 6.74 -12.09 18.82
C SER A 41 6.50 -11.27 17.55
N ILE A 42 5.42 -11.58 16.85
CA ILE A 42 4.97 -10.80 15.71
C ILE A 42 4.51 -9.45 16.25
N SER A 43 5.13 -8.38 15.77
CA SER A 43 4.80 -7.02 16.19
C SER A 43 3.44 -6.59 15.63
N PRO A 44 2.65 -5.83 16.38
CA PRO A 44 1.42 -5.25 15.88
C PRO A 44 1.69 -4.22 14.76
N ARG A 45 0.65 -3.54 14.31
CA ARG A 45 0.60 -2.63 13.14
C ARG A 45 1.66 -1.51 13.05
N GLY A 46 2.54 -1.33 14.03
CA GLY A 46 3.50 -0.23 14.06
C GLY A 46 2.95 1.01 14.77
N ASN A 47 3.69 2.13 14.68
CA ASN A 47 3.36 3.39 15.35
C ASN A 47 3.56 4.59 14.40
N ALA A 48 2.48 5.29 14.05
CA ALA A 48 2.47 6.42 13.12
C ALA A 48 3.29 7.63 13.62
N GLU A 49 3.61 7.72 14.91
CA GLU A 49 4.52 8.76 15.46
C GLU A 49 5.94 8.66 14.89
N GLN A 50 6.29 7.52 14.30
CA GLN A 50 7.58 7.32 13.64
C GLN A 50 7.63 8.03 12.27
N LEU A 51 6.50 8.39 11.70
CA LEU A 51 6.42 8.99 10.37
C LEU A 51 6.72 10.49 10.40
N LYS A 52 7.37 11.01 9.37
CA LYS A 52 7.51 12.43 9.16
C LYS A 52 6.17 13.02 8.70
N ILE A 53 5.64 13.95 9.48
CA ILE A 53 4.48 14.77 9.10
C ILE A 53 4.93 15.74 8.00
N GLY A 54 4.12 15.93 6.96
CA GLY A 54 4.42 16.82 5.85
C GLY A 54 3.80 16.41 4.52
N ARG A 55 4.23 17.06 3.44
CA ARG A 55 3.83 16.78 2.07
C ARG A 55 5.03 16.31 1.27
N PHE A 56 4.88 15.20 0.57
CA PHE A 56 5.94 14.53 -0.16
C PHE A 56 5.47 14.29 -1.59
N ARG A 57 6.29 14.69 -2.56
CA ARG A 57 5.98 14.47 -3.97
C ARG A 57 6.76 13.28 -4.49
N TYR A 58 6.09 12.48 -5.31
CA TYR A 58 6.63 11.26 -5.89
C TYR A 58 6.42 11.25 -7.39
N ARG A 59 7.28 10.54 -8.11
CA ARG A 59 6.99 10.05 -9.46
C ARG A 59 6.64 8.57 -9.39
N THR A 60 5.80 8.12 -10.30
CA THR A 60 5.52 6.71 -10.50
C THR A 60 6.07 6.29 -11.87
N LEU A 61 6.81 5.20 -11.90
CA LEU A 61 7.27 4.56 -13.11
C LEU A 61 6.49 3.26 -13.30
N VAL A 62 5.99 3.00 -14.51
CA VAL A 62 5.33 1.74 -14.88
C VAL A 62 6.13 1.13 -16.01
N ASN A 63 6.74 -0.03 -15.79
CA ASN A 63 7.67 -0.66 -16.74
C ASN A 63 8.79 0.30 -17.22
N GLY A 64 9.33 1.10 -16.29
CA GLY A 64 10.38 2.08 -16.55
C GLY A 64 9.92 3.36 -17.28
N LYS A 65 8.64 3.48 -17.62
CA LYS A 65 8.05 4.67 -18.27
C LYS A 65 7.36 5.55 -17.24
N ASP A 66 7.32 6.86 -17.51
CA ASP A 66 6.61 7.80 -16.65
C ASP A 66 5.10 7.45 -16.58
N GLY A 67 4.64 7.15 -15.39
CA GLY A 67 3.24 6.85 -15.06
C GLY A 67 2.51 8.01 -14.38
N GLY A 68 3.20 9.14 -14.15
CA GLY A 68 2.66 10.32 -13.51
C GLY A 68 3.30 10.66 -12.17
N THR A 69 2.71 11.61 -11.49
CA THR A 69 3.17 12.08 -10.16
C THR A 69 2.10 11.91 -9.11
N SER A 70 2.53 11.81 -7.87
CA SER A 70 1.63 11.84 -6.72
C SER A 70 2.14 12.76 -5.62
N GLU A 71 1.22 13.28 -4.82
CA GLU A 71 1.52 14.00 -3.59
C GLU A 71 0.88 13.27 -2.41
N ILE A 72 1.70 12.70 -1.54
CA ILE A 72 1.28 12.09 -0.28
C ILE A 72 1.41 13.13 0.82
N SER A 73 0.35 13.32 1.61
CA SER A 73 0.35 14.18 2.79
C SER A 73 0.07 13.37 4.03
N ILE A 74 0.85 13.58 5.07
CA ILE A 74 0.65 13.00 6.39
C ILE A 74 0.48 14.16 7.37
N SER A 75 -0.64 14.18 8.08
CA SER A 75 -0.93 15.19 9.09
C SER A 75 -1.47 14.55 10.37
N LYS A 76 -1.33 15.27 11.48
CA LYS A 76 -1.87 14.88 12.78
C LYS A 76 -2.80 15.99 13.26
N SER A 77 -4.09 15.68 13.38
CA SER A 77 -5.13 16.67 13.73
C SER A 77 -5.34 16.80 15.24
N SER A 78 -5.13 15.73 15.99
CA SER A 78 -5.24 15.67 17.44
C SER A 78 -4.33 14.56 17.97
N ALA A 79 -4.16 14.47 19.29
CA ALA A 79 -3.46 13.37 19.88
C ALA A 79 -4.08 12.03 19.40
N ASN A 80 -3.22 11.14 18.88
CA ASN A 80 -3.56 9.79 18.44
C ASN A 80 -4.36 9.66 17.13
N ILE A 81 -4.61 10.75 16.34
CA ILE A 81 -5.30 10.69 15.06
C ILE A 81 -4.40 11.24 13.95
N PHE A 82 -4.18 10.43 12.92
CA PHE A 82 -3.43 10.76 11.73
C PHE A 82 -4.33 10.74 10.50
N THR A 83 -4.12 11.68 9.60
CA THR A 83 -4.75 11.72 8.28
C THR A 83 -3.68 11.57 7.21
N PHE A 84 -3.91 10.62 6.33
CA PHE A 84 -3.09 10.33 5.16
C PHE A 84 -3.90 10.67 3.92
N THR A 85 -3.31 11.42 3.00
CA THR A 85 -3.92 11.68 1.69
C THR A 85 -2.93 11.37 0.59
N ASN A 86 -3.43 10.98 -0.58
CA ASN A 86 -2.63 10.88 -1.78
C ASN A 86 -3.42 11.44 -2.96
N HIS A 87 -2.79 12.29 -3.72
CA HIS A 87 -3.30 12.84 -4.96
C HIS A 87 -2.38 12.39 -6.10
N VAL A 88 -2.87 11.50 -6.95
CA VAL A 88 -2.17 10.99 -8.12
C VAL A 88 -2.70 11.69 -9.36
N SER A 89 -1.78 12.25 -10.16
CA SER A 89 -2.09 12.94 -11.41
C SER A 89 -1.67 12.12 -12.62
N GLY A 90 -2.31 12.35 -13.77
CA GLY A 90 -2.00 11.70 -15.04
C GLY A 90 -2.90 10.52 -15.36
N ALA A 91 -2.37 9.52 -16.06
CA ALA A 91 -3.16 8.39 -16.58
C ALA A 91 -3.85 7.54 -15.50
N LEU A 92 -3.33 7.57 -14.27
CA LEU A 92 -3.86 6.85 -13.10
C LEU A 92 -4.48 7.81 -12.09
N ALA A 93 -4.99 8.95 -12.56
CA ALA A 93 -5.52 10.01 -11.69
C ALA A 93 -6.52 9.47 -10.66
N GLN A 94 -6.17 9.65 -9.40
CA GLN A 94 -6.99 9.26 -8.26
C GLN A 94 -6.64 10.09 -7.04
N GLN A 95 -7.56 10.17 -6.13
CA GLN A 95 -7.33 10.78 -4.82
C GLN A 95 -7.94 9.88 -3.74
N TRP A 96 -7.16 9.63 -2.69
CA TRP A 96 -7.67 8.94 -1.53
C TRP A 96 -7.29 9.66 -0.22
N GLU A 97 -8.07 9.40 0.78
CA GLU A 97 -7.83 9.80 2.16
C GLU A 97 -8.09 8.61 3.07
N ALA A 98 -7.23 8.42 4.05
CA ALA A 98 -7.43 7.47 5.14
C ALA A 98 -7.13 8.16 6.47
N VAL A 99 -7.99 7.94 7.46
CA VAL A 99 -7.83 8.44 8.82
C VAL A 99 -7.65 7.24 9.74
N ALA A 100 -6.63 7.31 10.60
CA ALA A 100 -6.30 6.23 11.52
C ALA A 100 -5.79 6.77 12.87
N THR A 101 -5.81 5.92 13.87
CA THR A 101 -5.14 6.20 15.15
C THR A 101 -3.62 6.10 15.01
N THR A 102 -2.87 6.50 16.02
CA THR A 102 -1.42 6.30 16.13
C THR A 102 -0.98 4.85 15.86
N MET A 103 -1.80 3.87 16.24
CA MET A 103 -1.53 2.44 16.03
C MET A 103 -2.17 1.91 14.75
N PHE A 104 -2.44 2.77 13.77
CA PHE A 104 -3.05 2.43 12.47
C PHE A 104 -4.41 1.73 12.55
N ALA A 105 -5.14 1.82 13.68
CA ALA A 105 -6.53 1.40 13.69
C ALA A 105 -7.32 2.36 12.79
N PRO A 106 -7.95 1.88 11.70
CA PRO A 106 -8.61 2.74 10.74
C PRO A 106 -9.88 3.36 11.34
N LEU A 107 -10.16 4.61 10.99
CA LEU A 107 -11.36 5.34 11.38
C LEU A 107 -12.25 5.65 10.18
N SER A 108 -11.64 6.05 9.06
CA SER A 108 -12.36 6.24 7.79
C SER A 108 -11.41 6.11 6.61
N ALA A 109 -11.98 5.82 5.43
CA ALA A 109 -11.26 5.84 4.18
C ALA A 109 -12.18 6.20 3.02
N LYS A 110 -11.67 6.94 2.03
CA LYS A 110 -12.38 7.25 0.80
C LYS A 110 -11.44 7.26 -0.39
N LEU A 111 -11.98 6.98 -1.57
CA LEU A 111 -11.25 6.98 -2.84
C LEU A 111 -12.13 7.56 -3.94
N THR A 112 -11.54 8.41 -4.77
CA THR A 112 -12.11 8.91 -6.02
C THR A 112 -11.15 8.63 -7.18
N PHE A 113 -11.67 8.43 -8.38
CA PHE A 113 -10.90 8.37 -9.62
C PHE A 113 -11.19 9.58 -10.52
N GLY A 114 -10.20 9.95 -11.32
CA GLY A 114 -10.27 11.04 -12.29
C GLY A 114 -9.83 12.39 -11.73
N GLU A 115 -9.81 13.39 -12.61
CA GLU A 115 -9.44 14.78 -12.32
C GLU A 115 -10.50 15.73 -12.85
N GLY A 116 -10.60 16.93 -12.25
CA GLY A 116 -11.54 17.98 -12.64
C GLY A 116 -12.98 17.48 -12.67
N ASP A 117 -13.70 17.74 -13.77
CA ASP A 117 -15.10 17.34 -13.95
C ASP A 117 -15.31 15.83 -14.11
N LYS A 118 -14.21 15.07 -14.29
CA LYS A 118 -14.24 13.61 -14.44
C LYS A 118 -14.08 12.85 -13.12
N VAL A 119 -14.02 13.55 -11.99
CA VAL A 119 -13.92 12.90 -10.68
C VAL A 119 -15.14 12.03 -10.43
N ARG A 120 -14.91 10.78 -10.05
CA ARG A 120 -15.95 9.79 -9.73
C ARG A 120 -15.61 9.11 -8.42
N PRO A 121 -16.50 9.17 -7.42
CA PRO A 121 -16.31 8.45 -6.16
C PRO A 121 -16.21 6.95 -6.42
N ARG A 122 -15.32 6.27 -5.70
CA ARG A 122 -15.13 4.83 -5.82
C ARG A 122 -15.61 4.08 -4.59
N PHE A 123 -15.31 4.61 -3.42
CA PHE A 123 -15.85 4.12 -2.14
C PHE A 123 -15.72 5.19 -1.04
N GLU A 124 -16.48 4.98 0.01
CA GLU A 124 -16.39 5.70 1.28
C GLU A 124 -16.72 4.74 2.42
N LEU A 125 -15.85 4.67 3.42
CA LEU A 125 -15.92 3.76 4.55
C LEU A 125 -15.74 4.50 5.87
N ASN A 126 -16.45 4.03 6.88
CA ASN A 126 -16.23 4.33 8.28
C ASN A 126 -15.94 3.03 9.03
N TYR A 127 -14.99 3.06 9.94
CA TYR A 127 -14.62 1.92 10.77
C TYR A 127 -15.11 2.16 12.20
N ARG A 128 -16.03 1.34 12.65
CA ARG A 128 -16.59 1.40 14.01
C ARG A 128 -17.03 0.02 14.47
N ASP A 129 -16.96 -0.23 15.77
CA ASP A 129 -17.46 -1.46 16.40
C ASP A 129 -16.90 -2.75 15.75
N GLY A 130 -15.63 -2.72 15.30
CA GLY A 130 -14.99 -3.84 14.61
C GLY A 130 -15.56 -4.13 13.22
N ARG A 131 -16.15 -3.14 12.56
CA ARG A 131 -16.73 -3.25 11.22
C ARG A 131 -16.26 -2.12 10.31
N ALA A 132 -16.12 -2.43 9.02
CA ALA A 132 -16.02 -1.46 7.94
C ALA A 132 -17.41 -1.26 7.33
N ILE A 133 -17.96 -0.07 7.43
CA ILE A 133 -19.33 0.27 7.02
C ILE A 133 -19.29 1.41 6.02
N GLY A 134 -20.05 1.30 4.94
CA GLY A 134 -20.11 2.34 3.92
C GLY A 134 -20.60 1.80 2.59
N TRP A 135 -19.91 2.20 1.51
CA TRP A 135 -20.27 1.77 0.17
C TRP A 135 -19.06 1.73 -0.76
N ARG A 136 -19.18 0.98 -1.84
CA ARG A 136 -18.24 0.96 -2.96
C ARG A 136 -18.99 0.94 -4.30
N ILE A 137 -18.31 1.38 -5.35
CA ILE A 137 -18.78 1.16 -6.72
C ILE A 137 -18.21 -0.17 -7.21
N GLU A 138 -19.07 -1.08 -7.61
CA GLU A 138 -18.66 -2.35 -8.20
C GLU A 138 -18.07 -2.16 -9.59
N LYS A 139 -16.89 -2.77 -9.84
CA LYS A 139 -16.14 -2.54 -11.09
C LYS A 139 -16.87 -3.06 -12.34
N SER A 140 -17.59 -4.18 -12.19
CA SER A 140 -18.24 -4.88 -13.32
C SER A 140 -19.55 -4.22 -13.74
N THR A 141 -20.33 -3.70 -12.80
CA THR A 141 -21.68 -3.18 -13.03
C THR A 141 -21.78 -1.66 -12.91
N ALA A 142 -20.74 -1.01 -12.37
CA ALA A 142 -20.74 0.38 -11.96
C ALA A 142 -21.82 0.74 -10.90
N ASN A 143 -22.43 -0.24 -10.28
CA ASN A 143 -23.45 -0.03 -9.25
C ASN A 143 -22.82 0.31 -7.90
N LYS A 144 -23.53 1.14 -7.14
CA LYS A 144 -23.22 1.38 -5.74
C LYS A 144 -23.69 0.17 -4.92
N VAL A 145 -22.75 -0.44 -4.17
CA VAL A 145 -22.99 -1.60 -3.31
C VAL A 145 -22.65 -1.21 -1.88
N GLU A 146 -23.47 -1.59 -0.94
CA GLU A 146 -23.21 -1.41 0.49
C GLU A 146 -22.05 -2.29 0.95
N VAL A 147 -21.27 -1.76 1.87
CA VAL A 147 -20.19 -2.46 2.59
C VAL A 147 -20.59 -2.49 4.05
N ASP A 148 -20.67 -3.68 4.62
CA ASP A 148 -20.84 -3.88 6.05
C ASP A 148 -20.12 -5.20 6.44
N VAL A 149 -18.81 -5.08 6.70
CA VAL A 149 -17.91 -6.22 6.88
C VAL A 149 -17.25 -6.16 8.24
N LYS A 150 -17.27 -7.27 8.98
CA LYS A 150 -16.51 -7.42 10.22
C LYS A 150 -15.01 -7.43 9.87
N VAL A 151 -14.24 -6.57 10.53
CA VAL A 151 -12.78 -6.50 10.38
C VAL A 151 -12.08 -7.06 11.61
N LEU A 152 -10.84 -7.48 11.45
CA LEU A 152 -10.03 -8.03 12.54
C LEU A 152 -9.46 -6.90 13.42
N PRO A 153 -9.13 -7.18 14.70
CA PRO A 153 -8.61 -6.15 15.61
C PRO A 153 -7.29 -5.50 15.15
N ASP A 154 -6.50 -6.23 14.35
CA ASP A 154 -5.24 -5.79 13.78
C ASP A 154 -5.37 -5.19 12.37
N THR A 155 -6.59 -4.92 11.92
CA THR A 155 -6.83 -4.39 10.56
C THR A 155 -6.26 -2.98 10.40
N VAL A 156 -5.62 -2.78 9.25
CA VAL A 156 -5.16 -1.51 8.68
C VAL A 156 -5.95 -1.26 7.39
N ASP A 157 -6.25 -0.01 7.04
CA ASP A 157 -6.79 0.31 5.71
C ASP A 157 -5.70 0.15 4.64
N GLN A 158 -6.02 -0.45 3.49
CA GLN A 158 -5.03 -0.74 2.44
C GLN A 158 -4.32 0.50 1.90
N ARG A 159 -4.90 1.70 1.98
CA ARG A 159 -4.26 2.95 1.52
C ARG A 159 -3.03 3.31 2.34
N ILE A 160 -2.88 2.74 3.54
CA ILE A 160 -1.80 3.07 4.48
C ILE A 160 -1.02 1.84 4.98
N ASP A 161 -1.11 0.70 4.30
CA ASP A 161 -0.38 -0.53 4.64
C ASP A 161 1.16 -0.33 4.56
N TRP A 162 1.64 0.38 3.54
CA TRP A 162 3.04 0.78 3.40
C TRP A 162 3.53 1.63 4.59
N ALA A 163 2.68 2.53 5.11
CA ALA A 163 3.00 3.36 6.26
C ALA A 163 3.07 2.54 7.55
N ALA A 164 2.16 1.58 7.72
CA ALA A 164 2.18 0.63 8.83
C ALA A 164 3.45 -0.26 8.76
N ALA A 165 3.83 -0.74 7.57
CA ALA A 165 5.06 -1.50 7.36
C ALA A 165 6.31 -0.67 7.68
N MET A 166 6.36 0.59 7.25
CA MET A 166 7.47 1.51 7.56
C MET A 166 7.58 1.85 9.05
N SER A 167 6.48 1.73 9.79
CA SER A 167 6.40 2.14 11.20
C SER A 167 6.72 1.01 12.18
N GLN A 168 7.24 -0.12 11.70
CA GLN A 168 7.70 -1.24 12.51
C GLN A 168 9.07 -0.94 13.15
N ASP A 169 9.51 -1.77 14.09
CA ASP A 169 10.91 -1.76 14.50
C ASP A 169 11.81 -2.03 13.28
N LEU A 170 12.79 -1.16 13.02
CA LEU A 170 13.68 -1.26 11.85
C LEU A 170 14.91 -2.13 12.08
N ALA A 171 15.00 -2.87 13.16
CA ALA A 171 16.09 -3.83 13.37
C ALA A 171 16.08 -4.89 12.26
N PRO A 172 17.21 -5.15 11.59
CA PRO A 172 17.29 -6.18 10.56
C PRO A 172 16.78 -7.52 11.04
N GLY A 173 15.93 -8.18 10.25
CA GLY A 173 15.30 -9.45 10.60
C GLY A 173 14.02 -9.33 11.44
N HIS A 174 13.67 -8.14 11.94
CA HIS A 174 12.38 -7.93 12.61
C HIS A 174 11.22 -8.36 11.73
N ARG A 175 10.28 -9.14 12.27
CA ARG A 175 9.10 -9.65 11.56
C ARG A 175 7.85 -9.00 12.12
N PHE A 176 6.87 -8.79 11.25
CA PHE A 176 5.57 -8.24 11.62
C PHE A 176 4.45 -8.90 10.81
N ALA A 177 3.23 -8.78 11.33
CA ALA A 177 2.03 -9.17 10.62
C ALA A 177 0.87 -8.28 11.07
N PHE A 178 -0.04 -8.02 10.13
CA PHE A 178 -1.31 -7.35 10.37
C PHE A 178 -2.30 -7.71 9.27
N SER A 179 -3.57 -7.42 9.49
CA SER A 179 -4.60 -7.58 8.49
C SER A 179 -4.82 -6.29 7.73
N VAL A 180 -5.20 -6.38 6.47
CA VAL A 180 -5.52 -5.22 5.62
C VAL A 180 -6.94 -5.37 5.11
N PHE A 181 -7.71 -4.28 5.07
CA PHE A 181 -9.03 -4.24 4.47
C PHE A 181 -9.07 -3.30 3.26
N ASP A 182 -9.64 -3.82 2.18
CA ASP A 182 -10.05 -3.05 0.99
C ASP A 182 -11.46 -3.47 0.60
N PRO A 183 -12.37 -2.54 0.28
CA PRO A 183 -13.76 -2.90 -0.01
C PRO A 183 -13.95 -3.73 -1.28
N ALA A 184 -12.97 -3.76 -2.18
CA ALA A 184 -13.03 -4.58 -3.41
C ALA A 184 -12.47 -5.98 -3.21
N THR A 185 -11.39 -6.13 -2.43
CA THR A 185 -10.69 -7.42 -2.22
C THR A 185 -10.94 -8.03 -0.86
N GLN A 186 -11.66 -7.32 0.02
CA GLN A 186 -11.98 -7.72 1.39
C GLN A 186 -10.74 -7.78 2.30
N ILE A 187 -10.69 -8.73 3.23
CA ILE A 187 -9.58 -8.89 4.17
C ILE A 187 -8.44 -9.64 3.48
N SER A 188 -7.24 -9.12 3.64
CA SER A 188 -5.97 -9.75 3.25
C SER A 188 -5.05 -9.81 4.46
N HIS A 189 -4.14 -10.79 4.51
CA HIS A 189 -3.14 -10.90 5.56
C HIS A 189 -1.79 -10.43 5.05
N VAL A 190 -1.17 -9.53 5.80
CA VAL A 190 0.18 -9.04 5.54
C VAL A 190 1.15 -9.70 6.50
N THR A 191 2.22 -10.24 5.93
CA THR A 191 3.40 -10.68 6.68
C THR A 191 4.63 -10.00 6.10
N GLY A 192 5.48 -9.48 6.94
CA GLY A 192 6.65 -8.74 6.47
C GLY A 192 7.88 -8.91 7.36
N ARG A 193 8.99 -8.44 6.82
CA ARG A 193 10.26 -8.39 7.54
C ARG A 193 11.08 -7.17 7.15
N VAL A 194 11.85 -6.68 8.07
CA VAL A 194 12.92 -5.70 7.82
C VAL A 194 14.11 -6.46 7.20
N VAL A 195 14.46 -6.13 5.96
CA VAL A 195 15.56 -6.79 5.24
C VAL A 195 16.90 -6.27 5.77
N GLY A 196 17.04 -4.96 5.89
CA GLY A 196 18.24 -4.34 6.44
C GLY A 196 18.61 -3.03 5.75
N PRO A 197 19.77 -2.48 6.13
CA PRO A 197 20.25 -1.20 5.60
C PRO A 197 20.75 -1.34 4.16
N GLU A 198 20.53 -0.29 3.38
CA GLU A 198 21.09 -0.13 2.05
C GLU A 198 21.24 1.37 1.70
N THR A 199 21.88 1.65 0.59
CA THR A 199 21.90 2.99 -0.01
C THR A 199 20.94 3.01 -1.18
N VAL A 200 20.00 3.98 -1.19
CA VAL A 200 19.07 4.18 -2.29
C VAL A 200 19.27 5.55 -2.93
N THR A 201 19.27 5.57 -4.26
CA THR A 201 19.25 6.82 -5.03
C THR A 201 17.87 6.96 -5.68
N VAL A 202 17.21 8.06 -5.39
CA VAL A 202 15.92 8.49 -5.95
C VAL A 202 16.08 9.92 -6.47
N PRO A 203 15.13 10.48 -7.23
CA PRO A 203 15.28 11.86 -7.75
C PRO A 203 15.49 12.94 -6.69
N ALA A 204 15.05 12.71 -5.44
CA ALA A 204 15.29 13.62 -4.32
C ALA A 204 16.74 13.59 -3.81
N GLY A 205 17.55 12.59 -4.18
CA GLY A 205 18.94 12.44 -3.75
C GLY A 205 19.31 11.00 -3.39
N THR A 206 20.46 10.84 -2.75
CA THR A 206 20.95 9.54 -2.25
C THR A 206 20.83 9.50 -0.74
N PHE A 207 20.27 8.40 -0.23
CA PHE A 207 19.91 8.25 1.19
C PHE A 207 20.43 6.92 1.73
N ALA A 208 20.88 6.94 2.99
CA ALA A 208 20.95 5.73 3.80
C ALA A 208 19.51 5.30 4.11
N ALA A 209 19.15 4.08 3.73
CA ALA A 209 17.78 3.57 3.80
C ALA A 209 17.73 2.23 4.52
N ILE A 210 16.55 1.87 4.97
CA ILE A 210 16.18 0.52 5.42
C ILE A 210 15.15 -0.04 4.44
N ARG A 211 15.44 -1.24 3.92
CA ARG A 211 14.52 -2.01 3.09
C ARG A 211 13.61 -2.87 3.95
N ILE A 212 12.33 -2.82 3.65
CA ILE A 212 11.27 -3.62 4.27
C ILE A 212 10.56 -4.36 3.15
N ALA A 213 10.44 -5.68 3.25
CA ALA A 213 9.68 -6.50 2.32
C ALA A 213 8.45 -7.06 3.02
N TYR A 214 7.29 -6.97 2.39
CA TYR A 214 6.08 -7.59 2.92
C TYR A 214 5.25 -8.24 1.81
N THR A 215 4.53 -9.27 2.17
CA THR A 215 3.63 -10.01 1.29
C THR A 215 2.21 -9.86 1.77
N MET A 216 1.32 -9.45 0.89
CA MET A 216 -0.12 -9.43 1.09
C MET A 216 -0.71 -10.70 0.50
N GLU A 217 -1.29 -11.53 1.35
CA GLU A 217 -1.96 -12.77 0.97
C GLU A 217 -3.44 -12.50 0.76
N LYS A 218 -3.86 -12.52 -0.48
CA LYS A 218 -5.25 -12.39 -0.94
C LYS A 218 -5.85 -13.78 -1.16
N PRO A 219 -7.19 -13.92 -1.26
CA PRO A 219 -7.82 -15.24 -1.42
C PRO A 219 -7.34 -16.05 -2.63
N ASP A 220 -6.94 -15.39 -3.70
CA ASP A 220 -6.59 -16.00 -4.99
C ASP A 220 -5.11 -15.89 -5.37
N HIS A 221 -4.35 -15.01 -4.72
CA HIS A 221 -2.93 -14.80 -5.02
C HIS A 221 -2.18 -14.09 -3.90
N LYS A 222 -0.84 -14.04 -4.04
CA LYS A 222 0.04 -13.29 -3.14
C LYS A 222 0.72 -12.17 -3.90
N GLU A 223 0.83 -11.02 -3.27
CA GLU A 223 1.51 -9.83 -3.78
C GLU A 223 2.64 -9.45 -2.85
N THR A 224 3.84 -9.26 -3.38
CA THR A 224 5.00 -8.82 -2.59
C THR A 224 5.34 -7.39 -2.93
N TYR A 225 5.48 -6.59 -1.89
CA TYR A 225 5.85 -5.18 -1.93
C TYR A 225 7.21 -4.98 -1.27
N GLN A 226 7.93 -3.95 -1.70
CA GLN A 226 9.11 -3.50 -1.01
C GLN A 226 9.02 -2.00 -0.78
N VAL A 227 9.23 -1.56 0.45
CA VAL A 227 9.31 -0.15 0.80
C VAL A 227 10.69 0.17 1.37
N LEU A 228 11.19 1.34 1.01
CA LEU A 228 12.45 1.87 1.52
C LEU A 228 12.15 3.17 2.25
N THR A 229 12.61 3.24 3.49
CA THR A 229 12.53 4.44 4.31
C THR A 229 13.92 4.90 4.72
N ASN A 230 14.09 6.18 5.08
CA ASN A 230 15.36 6.65 5.63
C ASN A 230 15.74 5.91 6.91
N ALA A 231 17.03 5.69 7.09
CA ALA A 231 17.57 4.90 8.20
C ALA A 231 17.51 5.62 9.56
N THR A 232 17.42 6.94 9.58
CA THR A 232 17.46 7.76 10.80
C THR A 232 16.43 8.87 10.79
N GLY A 233 15.97 9.28 11.98
CA GLY A 233 14.99 10.35 12.16
C GLY A 233 13.56 9.90 11.84
N ALA A 234 12.66 10.87 11.68
CA ALA A 234 11.27 10.59 11.30
C ALA A 234 11.20 10.01 9.88
N ARG A 235 10.42 8.95 9.71
CA ARG A 235 10.42 8.09 8.53
C ARG A 235 9.72 8.72 7.34
N ILE A 236 10.36 8.66 6.19
CA ILE A 236 9.85 9.12 4.90
C ILE A 236 9.88 7.93 3.94
N LEU A 237 8.83 7.74 3.16
CA LEU A 237 8.86 6.81 2.04
C LEU A 237 9.84 7.35 0.99
N LEU A 238 10.95 6.64 0.76
CA LEU A 238 11.92 7.00 -0.28
C LEU A 238 11.57 6.33 -1.60
N LYS A 239 11.19 5.05 -1.54
CA LYS A 239 10.85 4.25 -2.70
C LYS A 239 9.85 3.16 -2.32
N GLU A 240 8.92 2.84 -3.22
CA GLU A 240 8.05 1.68 -3.13
C GLU A 240 8.09 0.91 -4.44
N GLU A 241 8.25 -0.41 -4.35
CA GLU A 241 8.27 -1.34 -5.48
C GLU A 241 7.04 -2.24 -5.38
N PHE A 242 6.20 -2.21 -6.42
CA PHE A 242 4.93 -2.93 -6.47
C PHE A 242 5.07 -4.27 -7.18
N PRO A 243 4.20 -5.26 -6.89
CA PRO A 243 4.24 -6.59 -7.52
C PRO A 243 4.14 -6.58 -9.04
N ASN A 244 3.47 -5.58 -9.61
CA ASN A 244 3.31 -5.40 -11.05
C ASN A 244 4.50 -4.70 -11.75
N GLY A 245 5.61 -4.48 -11.03
CA GLY A 245 6.79 -3.80 -11.53
C GLY A 245 6.68 -2.27 -11.57
N ALA A 246 5.59 -1.69 -11.08
CA ALA A 246 5.53 -0.25 -10.87
C ALA A 246 6.46 0.15 -9.71
N ILE A 247 6.98 1.37 -9.79
CA ILE A 247 7.89 1.94 -8.79
C ILE A 247 7.44 3.36 -8.49
N THR A 248 7.30 3.69 -7.22
CA THR A 248 7.10 5.06 -6.74
C THR A 248 8.38 5.54 -6.07
N GLU A 249 8.87 6.73 -6.43
CA GLU A 249 10.14 7.29 -5.94
C GLU A 249 9.96 8.74 -5.49
N LEU A 250 10.57 9.09 -4.37
CA LEU A 250 10.54 10.44 -3.82
C LEU A 250 11.21 11.42 -4.81
N LEU A 251 10.45 12.44 -5.24
CA LEU A 251 10.94 13.56 -6.06
C LEU A 251 11.51 14.66 -5.18
N ARG A 252 10.77 15.06 -4.17
CA ARG A 252 11.14 16.14 -3.26
C ARG A 252 10.21 16.14 -2.05
N SER A 253 10.74 16.45 -0.85
CA SER A 253 9.93 16.91 0.26
C SER A 253 9.71 18.42 0.13
N LYS A 254 8.48 18.90 0.24
CA LYS A 254 8.23 20.31 0.52
C LYS A 254 8.26 20.46 2.05
N GLU A 255 9.17 21.25 2.53
CA GLU A 255 9.17 21.72 3.92
C GLU A 255 7.95 22.59 4.19
#